data_897f4c12297481e28d155c6347853fe8
#
_entry.id   897f4c12297481e28d155c6347853fe8
#
_cell.length_a   1.000
_cell.length_b   1.000
_cell.length_c   1.000
_cell.angle_alpha   90.00
_cell.angle_beta   90.00
_cell.angle_gamma   90.00
#
_symmetry.space_group_name_H-M   'P 1'
#
loop_
_entity.id
_entity.type
_entity.pdbx_description
1 polymer ?
#
loop_
_entity_poly.entity_id
_entity_poly.type
_entity_poly.pdbx_seq_one_letter_code
_entity_poly.pdbx_strand_id
1 'polypeptide(L)'
;QGQYRSLEVYRDTVDKYHGMENESMTFEEVLEHHKEKGMLSFEQLKELADMAHERNITVASHDDDTAEKLKVNQSLGVDISEFPITEDTAKAAHDMNFYTVAGAPNILLGGSHSGNMSAADAIVHGCADILCSDYFPQAILQSLFIMRDKYGQSLPEMVKKVTLNPAKAMRIEKGKKADILVADIVDGYPAVTHVMVDGKLVSKVKYRRQTV
;
A
#
# COMPACT_ATOMS: atom_id res chain seq x y z
N GLN A 1 -17.37 -6.30 1.50
CA GLN A 1 -17.36 -6.21 2.97
C GLN A 1 -15.94 -6.06 3.55
N GLY A 2 -14.90 -6.62 2.94
CA GLY A 2 -13.53 -6.62 3.47
C GLY A 2 -12.84 -5.26 3.53
N GLN A 3 -13.16 -4.33 2.65
CA GLN A 3 -12.49 -3.04 2.51
C GLN A 3 -12.86 -2.02 3.61
N TYR A 4 -13.97 -2.20 4.29
CA TYR A 4 -14.48 -1.25 5.27
C TYR A 4 -14.57 -1.89 6.65
N ARG A 5 -14.19 -1.14 7.69
CA ARG A 5 -14.18 -1.58 9.08
C ARG A 5 -15.56 -2.04 9.59
N SER A 6 -16.64 -1.49 9.03
CA SER A 6 -18.02 -1.88 9.38
C SER A 6 -18.97 -1.65 8.21
N LEU A 7 -20.13 -2.32 8.25
CA LEU A 7 -21.23 -2.09 7.31
C LEU A 7 -21.75 -0.65 7.32
N GLU A 8 -21.69 0.02 8.46
CA GLU A 8 -22.10 1.42 8.63
C GLU A 8 -21.17 2.35 7.85
N VAL A 9 -19.86 2.19 8.00
CA VAL A 9 -18.86 2.96 7.22
C VAL A 9 -19.00 2.68 5.73
N TYR A 10 -19.30 1.44 5.34
CA TYR A 10 -19.55 1.10 3.94
C TYR A 10 -20.83 1.78 3.42
N ARG A 11 -21.92 1.77 4.19
CA ARG A 11 -23.16 2.46 3.84
C ARG A 11 -22.92 3.96 3.65
N ASP A 12 -22.29 4.63 4.61
CA ASP A 12 -21.98 6.06 4.53
C ASP A 12 -21.14 6.40 3.28
N THR A 13 -20.25 5.51 2.90
CA THR A 13 -19.44 5.68 1.69
C THR A 13 -20.28 5.53 0.43
N VAL A 14 -21.12 4.49 0.34
CA VAL A 14 -22.01 4.27 -0.81
C VAL A 14 -22.96 5.46 -0.96
N ASP A 15 -23.61 5.88 0.12
CA ASP A 15 -24.55 7.01 0.10
C ASP A 15 -23.87 8.31 -0.34
N LYS A 16 -22.61 8.51 0.06
CA LYS A 16 -21.83 9.68 -0.34
C LYS A 16 -21.43 9.66 -1.81
N TYR A 17 -21.03 8.51 -2.34
CA TYR A 17 -20.57 8.40 -3.73
C TYR A 17 -21.73 8.32 -4.72
N HIS A 18 -22.79 7.57 -4.42
CA HIS A 18 -23.98 7.50 -5.28
C HIS A 18 -24.77 8.83 -5.30
N GLY A 19 -24.69 9.63 -4.23
CA GLY A 19 -25.22 11.00 -4.23
C GLY A 19 -24.47 11.95 -5.19
N MET A 20 -23.25 11.61 -5.61
CA MET A 20 -22.44 12.41 -6.55
C MET A 20 -22.63 11.99 -8.02
N GLU A 21 -22.96 10.72 -8.31
CA GLU A 21 -22.95 10.17 -9.67
C GLU A 21 -24.34 10.06 -10.34
N ASN A 22 -25.41 10.54 -9.73
CA ASN A 22 -26.78 10.44 -10.26
C ASN A 22 -27.30 9.00 -10.53
N GLU A 23 -26.63 7.98 -9.99
CA GLU A 23 -27.11 6.60 -10.07
C GLU A 23 -28.03 6.29 -8.90
N SER A 24 -29.28 5.91 -9.25
CA SER A 24 -30.38 5.73 -8.31
C SER A 24 -30.41 4.38 -7.59
N MET A 25 -29.25 3.74 -7.36
CA MET A 25 -29.19 2.47 -6.63
C MET A 25 -29.17 2.72 -5.11
N THR A 26 -30.04 2.04 -4.40
CA THR A 26 -30.01 2.01 -2.93
C THR A 26 -28.84 1.16 -2.43
N PHE A 27 -28.43 1.37 -1.17
CA PHE A 27 -27.39 0.55 -0.53
C PHE A 27 -27.73 -0.95 -0.57
N GLU A 28 -28.99 -1.30 -0.40
CA GLU A 28 -29.51 -2.66 -0.47
C GLU A 28 -29.35 -3.27 -1.88
N GLU A 29 -29.63 -2.50 -2.93
CA GLU A 29 -29.42 -2.93 -4.33
C GLU A 29 -27.95 -3.12 -4.66
N VAL A 30 -27.08 -2.25 -4.17
CA VAL A 30 -25.61 -2.39 -4.31
C VAL A 30 -25.13 -3.68 -3.62
N LEU A 31 -25.63 -3.96 -2.41
CA LEU A 31 -25.28 -5.20 -1.68
C LEU A 31 -25.76 -6.46 -2.42
N GLU A 32 -26.99 -6.45 -2.96
CA GLU A 32 -27.53 -7.58 -3.69
C GLU A 32 -26.77 -7.83 -4.99
N HIS A 33 -26.47 -6.78 -5.73
CA HIS A 33 -25.63 -6.87 -6.93
C HIS A 33 -24.23 -7.46 -6.64
N HIS A 34 -23.62 -7.11 -5.49
CA HIS A 34 -22.36 -7.71 -5.09
C HIS A 34 -22.47 -9.19 -4.68
N LYS A 35 -23.59 -9.62 -4.12
CA LYS A 35 -23.85 -11.03 -3.80
C LYS A 35 -24.08 -11.89 -5.03
N GLU A 36 -24.66 -11.33 -6.08
CA GLU A 36 -24.92 -12.01 -7.36
C GLU A 36 -23.66 -12.22 -8.19
N LYS A 37 -22.58 -11.46 -7.92
CA LYS A 37 -21.30 -11.67 -8.59
C LYS A 37 -20.73 -13.03 -8.16
N GLY A 38 -20.55 -13.92 -9.14
CA GLY A 38 -19.92 -15.21 -8.92
C GLY A 38 -18.52 -15.05 -8.29
N MET A 39 -18.32 -15.67 -7.14
CA MET A 39 -17.02 -15.73 -6.50
C MET A 39 -16.25 -16.94 -7.03
N LEU A 40 -14.93 -16.80 -7.18
CA LEU A 40 -14.07 -17.93 -7.49
C LEU A 40 -14.09 -18.93 -6.32
N SER A 41 -14.10 -20.23 -6.63
CA SER A 41 -13.93 -21.25 -5.61
C SER A 41 -12.50 -21.25 -5.07
N PHE A 42 -12.30 -21.87 -3.93
CA PHE A 42 -10.96 -22.01 -3.36
C PHE A 42 -10.01 -22.76 -4.32
N GLU A 43 -10.50 -23.79 -5.01
CA GLU A 43 -9.75 -24.57 -5.99
C GLU A 43 -9.32 -23.70 -7.17
N GLN A 44 -10.20 -22.83 -7.68
CA GLN A 44 -9.88 -21.89 -8.75
C GLN A 44 -8.84 -20.85 -8.30
N LEU A 45 -8.96 -20.32 -7.07
CA LEU A 45 -7.96 -19.41 -6.51
C LEU A 45 -6.61 -20.08 -6.36
N LYS A 46 -6.60 -21.36 -5.92
CA LYS A 46 -5.36 -22.12 -5.81
C LYS A 46 -4.72 -22.37 -7.16
N GLU A 47 -5.48 -22.75 -8.17
CA GLU A 47 -4.98 -22.95 -9.54
C GLU A 47 -4.34 -21.65 -10.09
N LEU A 48 -4.99 -20.49 -9.91
CA LEU A 48 -4.45 -19.22 -10.31
C LEU A 48 -3.16 -18.86 -9.56
N ALA A 49 -3.10 -19.11 -8.27
CA ALA A 49 -1.91 -18.88 -7.45
C ALA A 49 -0.75 -19.80 -7.90
N ASP A 50 -1.02 -21.09 -8.12
CA ASP A 50 -0.04 -22.05 -8.62
C ASP A 50 0.50 -21.62 -10.00
N MET A 51 -0.36 -21.18 -10.91
CA MET A 51 0.03 -20.63 -12.22
C MET A 51 0.92 -19.37 -12.11
N ALA A 52 0.68 -18.52 -11.12
CA ALA A 52 1.50 -17.34 -10.86
C ALA A 52 2.90 -17.75 -10.34
N HIS A 53 2.95 -18.70 -9.39
CA HIS A 53 4.19 -19.20 -8.80
C HIS A 53 5.07 -19.92 -9.84
N GLU A 54 4.48 -20.73 -10.72
CA GLU A 54 5.20 -21.37 -11.83
C GLU A 54 5.92 -20.35 -12.73
N ARG A 55 5.40 -19.13 -12.80
CA ARG A 55 5.98 -18.01 -13.56
C ARG A 55 6.85 -17.09 -12.72
N ASN A 56 7.13 -17.47 -11.47
CA ASN A 56 7.85 -16.65 -10.50
C ASN A 56 7.19 -15.28 -10.25
N ILE A 57 5.85 -15.23 -10.32
CA ILE A 57 5.05 -14.04 -10.03
C ILE A 57 4.63 -14.09 -8.57
N THR A 58 4.91 -13.00 -7.85
CA THR A 58 4.49 -12.82 -6.45
C THR A 58 2.98 -12.62 -6.37
N VAL A 59 2.34 -13.28 -5.42
CA VAL A 59 0.90 -13.18 -5.17
C VAL A 59 0.65 -12.33 -3.94
N ALA A 60 -0.31 -11.40 -4.04
CA ALA A 60 -0.73 -10.54 -2.94
C ALA A 60 -2.20 -10.77 -2.59
N SER A 61 -2.53 -10.71 -1.30
CA SER A 61 -3.88 -10.52 -0.81
C SER A 61 -4.13 -9.03 -0.54
N HIS A 62 -5.39 -8.64 -0.45
CA HIS A 62 -5.79 -7.26 -0.22
C HIS A 62 -6.86 -7.20 0.87
N ASP A 63 -6.77 -6.18 1.74
CA ASP A 63 -7.74 -5.93 2.81
C ASP A 63 -7.94 -7.16 3.74
N ASP A 64 -6.84 -7.74 4.19
CA ASP A 64 -6.91 -8.82 5.17
C ASP A 64 -7.45 -8.30 6.50
N ASP A 65 -8.48 -8.95 7.02
CA ASP A 65 -9.24 -8.50 8.19
C ASP A 65 -9.08 -9.41 9.42
N THR A 66 -8.65 -10.66 9.20
CA THR A 66 -8.51 -11.66 10.27
C THR A 66 -7.29 -12.56 10.09
N ALA A 67 -6.80 -13.11 11.20
CA ALA A 67 -5.73 -14.11 11.19
C ALA A 67 -6.14 -15.41 10.47
N GLU A 68 -7.43 -15.75 10.50
CA GLU A 68 -7.99 -16.91 9.79
C GLU A 68 -7.87 -16.72 8.28
N LYS A 69 -8.20 -15.54 7.75
CA LYS A 69 -8.04 -15.21 6.33
C LYS A 69 -6.56 -15.26 5.93
N LEU A 70 -5.65 -14.76 6.76
CA LEU A 70 -4.22 -14.87 6.52
C LEU A 70 -3.73 -16.32 6.41
N LYS A 71 -4.26 -17.25 7.24
CA LYS A 71 -3.92 -18.67 7.14
C LYS A 71 -4.39 -19.28 5.81
N VAL A 72 -5.58 -18.90 5.35
CA VAL A 72 -6.08 -19.32 4.03
C VAL A 72 -5.17 -18.77 2.93
N ASN A 73 -4.83 -17.50 2.97
CA ASN A 73 -3.93 -16.85 2.01
C ASN A 73 -2.54 -17.51 2.02
N GLN A 74 -2.01 -17.83 3.20
CA GLN A 74 -0.74 -18.56 3.32
C GLN A 74 -0.80 -19.94 2.65
N SER A 75 -1.93 -20.65 2.76
CA SER A 75 -2.12 -21.96 2.08
C SER A 75 -2.17 -21.85 0.56
N LEU A 76 -2.48 -20.66 0.03
CA LEU A 76 -2.41 -20.34 -1.39
C LEU A 76 -1.02 -19.85 -1.83
N GLY A 77 -0.07 -19.73 -0.89
CA GLY A 77 1.28 -19.23 -1.17
C GLY A 77 1.33 -17.71 -1.39
N VAL A 78 0.41 -16.96 -0.79
CA VAL A 78 0.44 -15.48 -0.83
C VAL A 78 1.67 -14.99 -0.09
N ASP A 79 2.43 -14.10 -0.72
CA ASP A 79 3.68 -13.51 -0.18
C ASP A 79 3.46 -12.14 0.47
N ILE A 80 2.43 -11.41 0.02
CA ILE A 80 2.18 -10.02 0.38
C ILE A 80 0.76 -9.86 0.94
N SER A 81 0.63 -9.20 2.10
CA SER A 81 -0.64 -8.72 2.64
C SER A 81 -0.72 -7.20 2.43
N GLU A 82 -1.54 -6.78 1.46
CA GLU A 82 -1.71 -5.37 1.11
C GLU A 82 -2.88 -4.77 1.88
N PHE A 83 -2.63 -3.68 2.58
CA PHE A 83 -3.59 -2.93 3.38
C PHE A 83 -4.36 -3.77 4.42
N PRO A 84 -3.68 -4.49 5.32
CA PRO A 84 -4.37 -5.16 6.41
C PRO A 84 -5.22 -4.14 7.19
N ILE A 85 -6.46 -4.54 7.53
CA ILE A 85 -7.48 -3.62 8.05
C ILE A 85 -7.14 -3.12 9.45
N THR A 86 -6.52 -3.98 10.29
CA THR A 86 -6.17 -3.66 11.67
C THR A 86 -4.69 -3.87 11.94
N GLU A 87 -4.17 -3.21 12.97
CA GLU A 87 -2.78 -3.41 13.40
C GLU A 87 -2.53 -4.86 13.87
N ASP A 88 -3.50 -5.49 14.52
CA ASP A 88 -3.40 -6.88 14.95
C ASP A 88 -3.28 -7.83 13.74
N THR A 89 -4.03 -7.56 12.67
CA THR A 89 -3.92 -8.32 11.42
C THR A 89 -2.58 -8.07 10.75
N ALA A 90 -2.08 -6.83 10.73
CA ALA A 90 -0.75 -6.52 10.19
C ALA A 90 0.37 -7.22 10.96
N LYS A 91 0.31 -7.24 12.28
CA LYS A 91 1.25 -7.99 13.12
C LYS A 91 1.18 -9.49 12.83
N ALA A 92 -0.03 -10.05 12.76
CA ALA A 92 -0.21 -11.47 12.44
C ALA A 92 0.35 -11.82 11.06
N ALA A 93 0.15 -10.97 10.04
CA ALA A 93 0.72 -11.15 8.71
C ALA A 93 2.26 -11.11 8.76
N HIS A 94 2.84 -10.14 9.44
CA HIS A 94 4.28 -10.02 9.63
C HIS A 94 4.87 -11.26 10.34
N ASP A 95 4.24 -11.73 11.43
CA ASP A 95 4.65 -12.91 12.16
C ASP A 95 4.54 -14.21 11.32
N MET A 96 3.65 -14.22 10.34
CA MET A 96 3.50 -15.30 9.37
C MET A 96 4.44 -15.16 8.15
N ASN A 97 5.37 -14.20 8.18
CA ASN A 97 6.33 -13.88 7.11
C ASN A 97 5.73 -13.36 5.80
N PHE A 98 4.56 -12.74 5.84
CA PHE A 98 4.10 -11.92 4.73
C PHE A 98 4.87 -10.60 4.69
N TYR A 99 5.10 -10.04 3.52
CA TYR A 99 5.41 -8.62 3.39
C TYR A 99 4.12 -7.82 3.57
N THR A 100 4.10 -6.94 4.56
CA THR A 100 2.93 -6.08 4.82
C THR A 100 3.10 -4.74 4.11
N VAL A 101 2.07 -4.31 3.40
CA VAL A 101 2.07 -3.07 2.62
C VAL A 101 1.09 -2.07 3.23
N ALA A 102 1.54 -0.83 3.42
CA ALA A 102 0.72 0.28 3.86
C ALA A 102 0.76 1.44 2.85
N GLY A 103 -0.29 2.27 2.81
CA GLY A 103 -0.42 3.37 1.87
C GLY A 103 0.27 4.66 2.37
N ALA A 104 1.16 5.23 1.58
CA ALA A 104 1.80 6.51 1.88
C ALA A 104 0.81 7.69 2.03
N PRO A 105 -0.31 7.78 1.29
CA PRO A 105 -1.33 8.81 1.49
C PRO A 105 -1.90 8.86 2.90
N ASN A 106 -2.03 7.68 3.55
CA ASN A 106 -2.50 7.58 4.94
C ASN A 106 -1.59 8.38 5.91
N ILE A 107 -0.28 8.39 5.69
CA ILE A 107 0.68 9.16 6.50
C ILE A 107 0.52 10.67 6.27
N LEU A 108 0.33 11.10 5.02
CA LEU A 108 0.13 12.51 4.69
C LEU A 108 -1.13 13.09 5.30
N LEU A 109 -2.22 12.31 5.25
CA LEU A 109 -3.54 12.71 5.72
C LEU A 109 -3.69 12.55 7.24
N GLY A 110 -2.74 11.88 7.90
CA GLY A 110 -2.76 11.65 9.33
C GLY A 110 -3.73 10.54 9.77
N GLY A 111 -4.12 9.65 8.86
CA GLY A 111 -4.99 8.52 9.14
C GLY A 111 -5.63 7.92 7.89
N SER A 112 -6.34 6.80 8.06
CA SER A 112 -7.07 6.14 7.00
C SER A 112 -8.42 6.80 6.74
N HIS A 113 -8.81 6.97 5.47
CA HIS A 113 -10.16 7.44 5.10
C HIS A 113 -11.27 6.49 5.55
N SER A 114 -10.98 5.20 5.62
CA SER A 114 -11.94 4.15 6.02
C SER A 114 -11.93 3.86 7.51
N GLY A 115 -11.15 4.61 8.32
CA GLY A 115 -10.94 4.33 9.75
C GLY A 115 -10.16 3.04 10.01
N ASN A 116 -9.47 2.50 9.01
CA ASN A 116 -8.60 1.34 9.08
C ASN A 116 -7.27 1.67 9.77
N MET A 117 -6.33 0.74 9.77
CA MET A 117 -5.01 0.87 10.38
C MET A 117 -4.28 2.16 9.97
N SER A 118 -3.68 2.85 10.93
CA SER A 118 -2.74 3.94 10.67
C SER A 118 -1.43 3.40 10.10
N ALA A 119 -1.05 3.84 8.91
CA ALA A 119 0.21 3.44 8.29
C ALA A 119 1.43 3.91 9.11
N ALA A 120 1.33 5.09 9.75
CA ALA A 120 2.38 5.59 10.63
C ALA A 120 2.58 4.71 11.85
N ASP A 121 1.50 4.31 12.52
CA ASP A 121 1.56 3.44 13.69
C ASP A 121 2.08 2.04 13.32
N ALA A 122 1.62 1.49 12.20
CA ALA A 122 2.10 0.21 11.68
C ALA A 122 3.62 0.20 11.42
N ILE A 123 4.16 1.31 10.92
CA ILE A 123 5.61 1.47 10.74
C ILE A 123 6.34 1.57 12.08
N VAL A 124 5.82 2.40 13.02
CA VAL A 124 6.40 2.58 14.35
C VAL A 124 6.43 1.27 15.13
N HIS A 125 5.39 0.46 15.00
CA HIS A 125 5.27 -0.84 15.66
C HIS A 125 5.93 -1.99 14.88
N GLY A 126 6.56 -1.70 13.73
CA GLY A 126 7.34 -2.66 12.97
C GLY A 126 6.55 -3.69 12.18
N CYS A 127 5.25 -3.45 11.95
CA CYS A 127 4.35 -4.36 11.23
C CYS A 127 3.95 -3.85 9.83
N ALA A 128 4.64 -2.85 9.28
CA ALA A 128 4.55 -2.45 7.87
C ALA A 128 5.94 -2.49 7.23
N ASP A 129 6.14 -3.35 6.26
CA ASP A 129 7.43 -3.57 5.58
C ASP A 129 7.60 -2.66 4.38
N ILE A 130 6.53 -2.35 3.68
CA ILE A 130 6.51 -1.64 2.41
C ILE A 130 5.53 -0.47 2.49
N LEU A 131 5.92 0.64 1.88
CA LEU A 131 5.02 1.75 1.57
C LEU A 131 4.78 1.82 0.07
N CYS A 132 3.51 1.84 -0.33
CA CYS A 132 3.11 2.07 -1.71
C CYS A 132 2.46 3.46 -1.89
N SER A 133 2.41 3.91 -3.14
CA SER A 133 1.83 5.21 -3.49
C SER A 133 0.30 5.22 -3.50
N ASP A 134 -0.30 4.04 -3.65
CA ASP A 134 -1.73 3.94 -3.88
C ASP A 134 -2.14 4.89 -5.03
N TYR A 135 -3.17 5.70 -4.85
CA TYR A 135 -3.65 6.68 -5.84
C TYR A 135 -2.84 8.00 -5.90
N PHE A 136 -1.85 8.21 -5.00
CA PHE A 136 -1.13 9.48 -4.89
C PHE A 136 0.40 9.29 -4.87
N PRO A 137 1.07 9.18 -6.05
CA PRO A 137 2.51 8.90 -6.15
C PRO A 137 3.40 9.87 -5.38
N GLN A 138 3.02 11.14 -5.26
CA GLN A 138 3.79 12.16 -4.55
C GLN A 138 3.87 11.91 -3.05
N ALA A 139 2.94 11.12 -2.49
CA ALA A 139 2.91 10.79 -1.07
C ALA A 139 4.14 10.03 -0.61
N ILE A 140 4.71 9.17 -1.45
CA ILE A 140 5.85 8.32 -1.08
C ILE A 140 7.01 9.16 -0.53
N LEU A 141 7.54 10.08 -1.33
CA LEU A 141 8.70 10.85 -0.91
C LEU A 141 8.42 11.69 0.34
N GLN A 142 7.25 12.33 0.41
CA GLN A 142 6.87 13.17 1.55
C GLN A 142 6.68 12.35 2.82
N SER A 143 6.08 11.15 2.74
CA SER A 143 5.86 10.28 3.90
C SER A 143 7.16 9.86 4.58
N LEU A 144 8.24 9.63 3.82
CA LEU A 144 9.54 9.28 4.41
C LEU A 144 10.05 10.37 5.36
N PHE A 145 9.90 11.64 4.96
CA PHE A 145 10.34 12.78 5.77
C PHE A 145 9.38 13.05 6.93
N ILE A 146 8.08 12.87 6.75
CA ILE A 146 7.10 12.94 7.85
C ILE A 146 7.43 11.89 8.91
N MET A 147 7.73 10.66 8.51
CA MET A 147 8.08 9.59 9.44
C MET A 147 9.40 9.89 10.19
N ARG A 148 10.38 10.49 9.53
CA ARG A 148 11.60 10.96 10.17
C ARG A 148 11.31 12.08 11.18
N ASP A 149 10.61 13.13 10.76
CA ASP A 149 10.51 14.38 11.51
C ASP A 149 9.48 14.32 12.65
N LYS A 150 8.38 13.60 12.45
CA LYS A 150 7.31 13.50 13.46
C LYS A 150 7.39 12.24 14.32
N TYR A 151 7.88 11.14 13.75
CA TYR A 151 7.88 9.84 14.41
C TYR A 151 9.29 9.32 14.76
N GLY A 152 10.34 10.10 14.46
CA GLY A 152 11.72 9.76 14.81
C GLY A 152 12.31 8.57 14.06
N GLN A 153 11.69 8.19 12.91
CA GLN A 153 12.15 7.04 12.14
C GLN A 153 13.43 7.38 11.38
N SER A 154 14.32 6.40 11.28
CA SER A 154 15.56 6.54 10.50
C SER A 154 15.25 6.67 9.00
N LEU A 155 15.71 7.75 8.36
CA LEU A 155 15.49 7.95 6.91
C LEU A 155 16.01 6.79 6.05
N PRO A 156 17.21 6.21 6.29
CA PRO A 156 17.67 5.03 5.57
C PRO A 156 16.70 3.82 5.68
N GLU A 157 16.14 3.58 6.88
CA GLU A 157 15.18 2.49 7.06
C GLU A 157 13.87 2.80 6.32
N MET A 158 13.41 4.05 6.34
CA MET A 158 12.24 4.46 5.57
C MET A 158 12.46 4.31 4.07
N VAL A 159 13.65 4.66 3.55
CA VAL A 159 14.00 4.47 2.13
C VAL A 159 13.95 2.98 1.75
N LYS A 160 14.35 2.07 2.62
CA LYS A 160 14.24 0.62 2.35
C LYS A 160 12.79 0.20 2.11
N LYS A 161 11.82 0.81 2.80
CA LYS A 161 10.40 0.47 2.67
C LYS A 161 9.81 0.83 1.30
N VAL A 162 10.44 1.71 0.55
CA VAL A 162 10.00 2.15 -0.79
C VAL A 162 10.97 1.73 -1.90
N THR A 163 12.04 1.01 -1.57
CA THR A 163 13.05 0.56 -2.54
C THR A 163 13.42 -0.91 -2.36
N LEU A 164 14.22 -1.23 -1.34
CA LEU A 164 14.77 -2.57 -1.14
C LEU A 164 13.69 -3.61 -0.78
N ASN A 165 12.77 -3.25 0.10
CA ASN A 165 11.73 -4.19 0.55
C ASN A 165 10.75 -4.55 -0.57
N PRO A 166 10.17 -3.57 -1.33
CA PRO A 166 9.35 -3.92 -2.48
C PRO A 166 10.14 -4.68 -3.56
N ALA A 167 11.41 -4.35 -3.79
CA ALA A 167 12.25 -5.11 -4.73
C ALA A 167 12.39 -6.58 -4.30
N LYS A 168 12.61 -6.84 -3.00
CA LYS A 168 12.65 -8.22 -2.48
C LYS A 168 11.32 -8.94 -2.61
N ALA A 169 10.21 -8.28 -2.21
CA ALA A 169 8.87 -8.85 -2.29
C ALA A 169 8.50 -9.22 -3.73
N MET A 170 8.88 -8.37 -4.70
CA MET A 170 8.66 -8.59 -6.13
C MET A 170 9.76 -9.42 -6.80
N ARG A 171 10.67 -10.02 -6.03
CA ARG A 171 11.77 -10.86 -6.52
C ARG A 171 12.64 -10.18 -7.58
N ILE A 172 12.81 -8.84 -7.46
CA ILE A 172 13.69 -8.05 -8.33
C ILE A 172 15.13 -8.20 -7.84
N GLU A 173 15.96 -8.80 -8.66
CA GLU A 173 17.38 -9.06 -8.34
C GLU A 173 18.28 -7.87 -8.66
N LYS A 174 19.50 -7.90 -8.09
CA LYS A 174 20.58 -6.98 -8.47
C LYS A 174 20.94 -7.13 -9.96
N GLY A 175 21.36 -6.03 -10.59
CA GLY A 175 21.73 -6.02 -12.01
C GLY A 175 20.57 -5.69 -12.96
N LYS A 176 19.38 -5.37 -12.44
CA LYS A 176 18.28 -4.80 -13.22
C LYS A 176 18.57 -3.35 -13.58
N LYS A 177 17.74 -2.78 -14.44
CA LYS A 177 17.84 -1.38 -14.87
C LYS A 177 17.90 -0.41 -13.69
N ALA A 178 18.77 0.60 -13.81
CA ALA A 178 18.96 1.59 -12.75
C ALA A 178 17.97 2.74 -12.89
N ASP A 179 16.91 2.73 -12.11
CA ASP A 179 15.98 3.83 -11.93
C ASP A 179 16.30 4.53 -10.61
N ILE A 180 16.70 5.80 -10.67
CA ILE A 180 17.25 6.53 -9.53
C ILE A 180 16.59 7.89 -9.41
N LEU A 181 16.14 8.22 -8.21
CA LEU A 181 15.73 9.57 -7.82
C LEU A 181 16.81 10.21 -6.95
N VAL A 182 17.15 11.48 -7.26
CA VAL A 182 17.94 12.33 -6.37
C VAL A 182 17.02 13.42 -5.85
N ALA A 183 16.90 13.51 -4.54
CA ALA A 183 16.12 14.53 -3.87
C ALA A 183 17.01 15.42 -3.00
N ASP A 184 16.66 16.70 -2.89
CA ASP A 184 17.24 17.67 -1.97
C ASP A 184 16.15 18.23 -1.05
N ILE A 185 16.54 18.88 0.02
CA ILE A 185 15.62 19.60 0.90
C ILE A 185 15.59 21.07 0.47
N VAL A 186 14.43 21.50 -0.01
CA VAL A 186 14.19 22.89 -0.42
C VAL A 186 13.10 23.47 0.48
N ASP A 187 13.43 24.50 1.23
CA ASP A 187 12.53 25.18 2.17
C ASP A 187 11.82 24.21 3.15
N GLY A 188 12.54 23.20 3.61
CA GLY A 188 12.03 22.19 4.53
C GLY A 188 11.28 21.02 3.89
N TYR A 189 11.09 21.02 2.58
CA TYR A 189 10.37 19.96 1.85
C TYR A 189 11.31 19.15 0.95
N PRO A 190 11.10 17.82 0.83
CA PRO A 190 11.81 17.01 -0.13
C PRO A 190 11.39 17.34 -1.56
N ALA A 191 12.36 17.66 -2.40
CA ALA A 191 12.15 18.02 -3.79
C ALA A 191 13.04 17.18 -4.70
N VAL A 192 12.46 16.53 -5.72
CA VAL A 192 13.21 15.71 -6.69
C VAL A 192 14.01 16.63 -7.61
N THR A 193 15.32 16.48 -7.63
CA THR A 193 16.24 17.29 -8.46
C THR A 193 16.69 16.56 -9.72
N HIS A 194 16.85 15.24 -9.67
CA HIS A 194 17.21 14.42 -10.82
C HIS A 194 16.40 13.14 -10.85
N VAL A 195 16.03 12.72 -12.05
CA VAL A 195 15.41 11.42 -12.33
C VAL A 195 16.24 10.71 -13.39
N MET A 196 16.64 9.49 -13.07
CA MET A 196 17.28 8.59 -14.02
C MET A 196 16.35 7.41 -14.28
N VAL A 197 16.20 7.04 -15.54
CA VAL A 197 15.49 5.83 -15.98
C VAL A 197 16.45 5.02 -16.84
N ASP A 198 16.60 3.75 -16.52
CA ASP A 198 17.55 2.85 -17.20
C ASP A 198 18.98 3.42 -17.23
N GLY A 199 19.42 4.05 -16.14
CA GLY A 199 20.72 4.69 -16.00
C GLY A 199 20.90 6.00 -16.80
N LYS A 200 19.87 6.48 -17.48
CA LYS A 200 19.89 7.72 -18.26
C LYS A 200 19.19 8.84 -17.53
N LEU A 201 19.81 10.02 -17.48
CA LEU A 201 19.20 11.21 -16.91
C LEU A 201 18.05 11.68 -17.82
N VAL A 202 16.80 11.61 -17.28
CA VAL A 202 15.58 11.98 -18.01
C VAL A 202 15.00 13.31 -17.52
N SER A 203 15.31 13.72 -16.30
CA SER A 203 14.86 15.00 -15.75
C SER A 203 15.92 15.59 -14.82
N LYS A 204 16.10 16.92 -14.91
CA LYS A 204 16.93 17.71 -14.00
C LYS A 204 16.24 19.04 -13.69
N VAL A 205 15.98 19.29 -12.41
CA VAL A 205 15.32 20.50 -11.92
C VAL A 205 16.27 21.25 -10.99
N LYS A 206 16.34 22.57 -11.14
CA LYS A 206 17.04 23.47 -10.20
C LYS A 206 16.02 24.34 -9.49
N TYR A 207 15.96 24.21 -8.19
CA TYR A 207 15.12 25.07 -7.34
C TYR A 207 15.91 26.33 -6.96
N ARG A 208 15.27 27.50 -7.08
CA ARG A 208 15.83 28.74 -6.55
C ARG A 208 15.38 28.86 -5.10
N ARG A 209 16.33 28.92 -4.17
CA ARG A 209 16.04 29.36 -2.79
C ARG A 209 15.72 30.86 -2.84
N GLN A 210 14.57 31.27 -2.30
CA GLN A 210 14.36 32.68 -2.04
C GLN A 210 15.24 33.02 -0.84
N THR A 211 16.26 33.84 -1.05
CA THR A 211 16.94 34.56 0.04
C THR A 211 15.99 35.64 0.50
N VAL A 212 15.39 35.44 1.68
CA VAL A 212 14.68 36.50 2.42
C VAL A 212 15.70 37.40 3.07
#